data_e0494a92ffc6a0e2e667824c1aef4b88
#
_entry.id   e0494a92ffc6a0e2e667824c1aef4b88
#
_cell.length_a   1.000
_cell.length_b   1.000
_cell.length_c   1.000
_cell.angle_alpha   90.00
_cell.angle_beta   90.00
_cell.angle_gamma   90.00
#
_symmetry.space_group_name_H-M   'P 1'
#
loop_
_entity.id
_entity.type
_entity.pdbx_description
1 polymer ?
#
loop_
_entity_poly.entity_id
_entity_poly.type
_entity_poly.pdbx_seq_one_letter_code
_entity_poly.pdbx_strand_id
1 'polypeptide(L)'
;MLTFTSRWCVVCLTPAAAALALAGAMAQQPVPTAPAAAPAVPPTWAQGRKPEQESLNLAPHPPGITALAPEEIPLDRIKLPEGFRIAVWASGLPNARSMTFGRNGTLFVGTRFVGSVYAVVDKGTAREVKTLLKGLHRPNGLAFKNGALYVAEVSRILRYDSIESRLDSPPEPVVVFDALPKDEAHGWKFMTLGPDGWLYFQIGSPGNILIPPVTHAQIARVDPERGVLETVVSGVRNSVGMDFHPVTRELWFTNNGRDWMGEDVPNDTLHRVTHKGMNFGFPFCHQGDLLDDEFGKGRSCQEFDAPALKLGPHVAPLGMRFYTGRQFPAEYRNNIFIAEHGSWNRTRKQGFNVSRVVLDGDGRPVKYEPFATGFLQAETFWGRPVDVQVAPDGALLVSDDVAGAIYRISYGK
;
A
#
# COMPACT_ATOMS: atom_id res chain seq x y z
N MET A 1 -6.13 -56.71 56.57
CA MET A 1 -6.06 -58.12 56.25
C MET A 1 -4.99 -58.25 55.18
N LEU A 2 -3.69 -58.54 55.57
CA LEU A 2 -3.10 -59.86 55.74
C LEU A 2 -3.31 -60.71 54.47
N THR A 3 -2.29 -61.19 53.72
CA THR A 3 -1.06 -61.95 54.07
C THR A 3 -0.25 -62.06 52.75
N PHE A 4 1.09 -61.83 52.73
CA PHE A 4 2.19 -62.78 52.88
C PHE A 4 2.06 -64.03 52.00
N THR A 5 3.05 -64.35 51.14
CA THR A 5 4.29 -65.21 51.34
C THR A 5 4.83 -65.46 49.90
N SER A 6 6.01 -65.76 49.58
CA SER A 6 7.37 -66.01 50.05
C SER A 6 8.16 -66.68 48.89
N ARG A 7 9.37 -66.24 48.73
CA ARG A 7 10.62 -66.87 48.28
C ARG A 7 10.61 -68.28 47.66
N TRP A 8 11.44 -68.47 46.62
CA TRP A 8 12.53 -69.48 46.64
C TRP A 8 13.60 -69.10 45.58
N CYS A 9 14.88 -69.09 46.03
CA CYS A 9 16.12 -69.09 45.27
C CYS A 9 16.42 -70.47 44.74
N VAL A 10 16.92 -70.54 43.48
CA VAL A 10 17.76 -71.68 43.07
C VAL A 10 18.97 -71.14 42.34
N VAL A 11 20.11 -71.43 42.92
CA VAL A 11 21.47 -71.27 42.41
C VAL A 11 21.77 -72.47 41.54
N CYS A 12 22.27 -72.29 40.31
CA CYS A 12 23.01 -73.33 39.60
C CYS A 12 24.17 -72.72 38.85
N LEU A 13 25.29 -73.43 39.02
CA LEU A 13 26.66 -73.10 38.58
C LEU A 13 26.87 -73.18 37.05
N THR A 14 27.90 -72.43 36.70
CA THR A 14 28.52 -72.33 35.39
C THR A 14 29.14 -73.59 34.77
N PRO A 15 29.38 -73.63 33.45
CA PRO A 15 30.80 -73.61 33.06
C PRO A 15 31.12 -72.62 31.95
N ALA A 16 32.33 -72.11 32.00
CA ALA A 16 32.93 -71.20 31.00
C ALA A 16 33.22 -71.91 29.70
N ALA A 17 32.81 -71.29 28.60
CA ALA A 17 33.32 -71.61 27.29
C ALA A 17 33.90 -70.35 26.66
N ALA A 18 35.17 -70.36 26.37
CA ALA A 18 35.90 -69.33 25.67
C ALA A 18 35.45 -69.25 24.23
N ALA A 19 34.88 -68.11 23.83
CA ALA A 19 34.61 -67.81 22.41
C ALA A 19 35.58 -66.73 21.94
N LEU A 20 36.40 -67.01 20.90
CA LEU A 20 37.22 -66.06 20.21
C LEU A 20 36.34 -65.01 19.53
N ALA A 21 36.55 -63.73 19.87
CA ALA A 21 35.94 -62.62 19.17
C ALA A 21 36.69 -62.32 17.89
N LEU A 22 36.11 -62.64 16.73
CA LEU A 22 36.48 -62.08 15.44
C LEU A 22 35.87 -60.65 15.35
N ALA A 23 36.72 -59.64 15.50
CA ALA A 23 36.34 -58.27 15.23
C ALA A 23 36.18 -58.06 13.72
N GLY A 24 34.96 -58.22 13.21
CA GLY A 24 34.58 -57.76 11.89
C GLY A 24 34.39 -56.23 11.89
N ALA A 25 35.30 -55.53 11.21
CA ALA A 25 35.11 -54.10 10.96
C ALA A 25 33.85 -53.92 10.07
N MET A 26 32.75 -53.53 10.65
CA MET A 26 31.60 -53.02 9.88
C MET A 26 31.98 -51.68 9.29
N ALA A 27 32.20 -51.62 8.00
CA ALA A 27 32.31 -50.40 7.23
C ALA A 27 30.96 -49.62 7.40
N GLN A 28 31.00 -48.51 8.07
CA GLN A 28 29.86 -47.57 8.12
C GLN A 28 29.57 -47.10 6.70
N GLN A 29 28.41 -47.46 6.18
CA GLN A 29 27.93 -46.89 4.92
C GLN A 29 27.73 -45.34 5.11
N PRO A 30 28.15 -44.52 4.12
CA PRO A 30 27.93 -43.08 4.23
C PRO A 30 26.42 -42.82 4.26
N VAL A 31 25.99 -42.08 5.29
CA VAL A 31 24.64 -41.58 5.38
C VAL A 31 24.35 -40.73 4.14
N PRO A 32 23.26 -40.97 3.39
CA PRO A 32 22.94 -40.16 2.25
C PRO A 32 22.78 -38.70 2.72
N THR A 33 23.63 -37.82 2.23
CA THR A 33 23.43 -36.38 2.44
C THR A 33 22.10 -36.00 1.81
N ALA A 34 21.19 -35.44 2.60
CA ALA A 34 19.95 -34.88 2.06
C ALA A 34 20.28 -33.95 0.89
N PRO A 35 19.52 -34.01 -0.22
CA PRO A 35 19.75 -33.12 -1.35
C PRO A 35 19.71 -31.68 -0.85
N ALA A 36 20.73 -30.88 -1.24
CA ALA A 36 20.78 -29.46 -0.92
C ALA A 36 19.43 -28.84 -1.29
N ALA A 37 18.79 -28.17 -0.34
CA ALA A 37 17.53 -27.46 -0.61
C ALA A 37 17.75 -26.57 -1.84
N ALA A 38 16.83 -26.64 -2.80
CA ALA A 38 16.86 -25.75 -3.95
C ALA A 38 16.95 -24.30 -3.43
N PRO A 39 17.78 -23.44 -4.06
CA PRO A 39 17.91 -22.05 -3.62
C PRO A 39 16.51 -21.42 -3.56
N ALA A 40 16.15 -20.86 -2.40
CA ALA A 40 14.87 -20.21 -2.22
C ALA A 40 14.73 -19.10 -3.26
N VAL A 41 13.61 -19.07 -3.98
CA VAL A 41 13.32 -18.01 -4.93
C VAL A 41 13.31 -16.69 -4.18
N PRO A 42 14.13 -15.69 -4.58
CA PRO A 42 14.17 -14.41 -3.89
C PRO A 42 12.79 -13.76 -3.86
N PRO A 43 12.42 -13.07 -2.78
CA PRO A 43 11.15 -12.37 -2.73
C PRO A 43 11.07 -11.29 -3.83
N THR A 44 9.88 -11.01 -4.33
CA THR A 44 9.66 -10.09 -5.46
C THR A 44 10.24 -8.69 -5.24
N TRP A 45 10.31 -8.23 -3.99
CA TRP A 45 10.93 -6.94 -3.65
C TRP A 45 12.46 -6.92 -3.79
N ALA A 46 13.12 -8.09 -3.75
CA ALA A 46 14.56 -8.21 -3.95
C ALA A 46 14.96 -8.34 -5.42
N GLN A 47 14.00 -8.42 -6.34
CA GLN A 47 14.24 -8.50 -7.77
C GLN A 47 15.01 -7.27 -8.27
N GLY A 48 16.09 -7.49 -9.03
CA GLY A 48 16.96 -6.43 -9.56
C GLY A 48 17.90 -5.81 -8.52
N ARG A 49 18.00 -6.37 -7.31
CA ARG A 49 18.96 -5.98 -6.29
C ARG A 49 20.37 -6.38 -6.75
N LYS A 50 21.30 -5.42 -6.69
CA LYS A 50 22.69 -5.65 -7.07
C LYS A 50 23.47 -6.26 -5.89
N PRO A 51 24.55 -7.06 -6.14
CA PRO A 51 25.31 -7.70 -5.06
C PRO A 51 25.85 -6.72 -4.01
N GLU A 52 26.31 -5.55 -4.42
CA GLU A 52 26.79 -4.51 -3.51
C GLU A 52 25.72 -3.95 -2.58
N GLN A 53 24.43 -4.11 -2.93
CA GLN A 53 23.31 -3.65 -2.13
C GLN A 53 22.85 -4.69 -1.10
N GLU A 54 23.30 -5.94 -1.20
CA GLU A 54 22.92 -7.01 -0.27
C GLU A 54 23.40 -6.71 1.17
N SER A 55 24.57 -6.10 1.32
CA SER A 55 25.12 -5.72 2.61
C SER A 55 24.38 -4.61 3.34
N LEU A 56 23.49 -3.88 2.65
CA LEU A 56 22.78 -2.72 3.21
C LEU A 56 21.63 -3.12 4.17
N ASN A 57 21.28 -4.41 4.25
CA ASN A 57 20.18 -4.93 5.10
C ASN A 57 18.84 -4.19 4.94
N LEU A 58 18.58 -3.68 3.73
CA LEU A 58 17.34 -2.99 3.40
C LEU A 58 16.26 -4.00 3.02
N ALA A 59 15.08 -3.84 3.62
CA ALA A 59 13.91 -4.65 3.33
C ALA A 59 12.62 -3.83 3.58
N PRO A 60 11.51 -4.19 2.94
CA PRO A 60 10.22 -3.56 3.24
C PRO A 60 9.90 -3.62 4.73
N HIS A 61 9.38 -2.53 5.27
CA HIS A 61 8.98 -2.47 6.66
C HIS A 61 7.84 -3.46 6.94
N PRO A 62 7.83 -4.10 8.12
CA PRO A 62 6.69 -4.92 8.54
C PRO A 62 5.39 -4.13 8.47
N PRO A 63 4.26 -4.77 8.11
CA PRO A 63 2.97 -4.08 8.09
C PRO A 63 2.52 -3.71 9.50
N GLY A 64 1.97 -2.50 9.67
CA GLY A 64 1.23 -2.12 10.86
C GLY A 64 -0.11 -2.86 10.88
N ILE A 65 -0.26 -3.84 11.77
CA ILE A 65 -1.49 -4.64 11.91
C ILE A 65 -2.16 -4.44 13.28
N THR A 66 -1.64 -3.51 14.07
CA THR A 66 -2.18 -3.01 15.33
C THR A 66 -2.48 -1.53 15.22
N ALA A 67 -3.14 -0.96 16.21
CA ALA A 67 -3.34 0.48 16.33
C ALA A 67 -2.73 0.95 17.66
N LEU A 68 -2.16 2.16 17.65
CA LEU A 68 -1.74 2.84 18.85
C LEU A 68 -2.97 3.40 19.60
N ALA A 69 -2.88 3.49 20.90
CA ALA A 69 -3.84 4.29 21.66
C ALA A 69 -3.67 5.80 21.31
N PRO A 70 -4.74 6.59 21.31
CA PRO A 70 -4.65 8.01 20.90
C PRO A 70 -3.59 8.81 21.65
N GLU A 71 -3.40 8.53 22.94
CA GLU A 71 -2.42 9.14 23.82
C GLU A 71 -0.96 8.75 23.54
N GLU A 72 -0.75 7.65 22.82
CA GLU A 72 0.57 7.17 22.41
C GLU A 72 1.02 7.80 21.08
N ILE A 73 0.13 8.49 20.36
CA ILE A 73 0.41 9.13 19.07
C ILE A 73 1.12 10.46 19.31
N PRO A 74 2.39 10.63 18.93
CA PRO A 74 3.17 11.83 19.28
C PRO A 74 2.89 12.99 18.31
N LEU A 75 1.68 13.53 18.34
CA LEU A 75 1.26 14.66 17.47
C LEU A 75 2.06 15.95 17.68
N ASP A 76 2.67 16.15 18.84
CA ASP A 76 3.57 17.26 19.17
C ASP A 76 4.82 17.30 18.26
N ARG A 77 5.18 16.19 17.66
CA ARG A 77 6.28 16.08 16.70
C ARG A 77 5.92 16.57 15.29
N ILE A 78 4.64 16.69 14.99
CA ILE A 78 4.18 17.12 13.66
C ILE A 78 4.38 18.62 13.50
N LYS A 79 4.99 18.99 12.38
CA LYS A 79 5.19 20.38 11.96
C LYS A 79 4.27 20.67 10.78
N LEU A 80 3.52 21.75 10.90
CA LEU A 80 2.60 22.27 9.89
C LEU A 80 2.93 23.75 9.61
N PRO A 81 2.50 24.29 8.46
CA PRO A 81 2.53 25.73 8.24
C PRO A 81 1.72 26.50 9.30
N GLU A 82 2.04 27.79 9.46
CA GLU A 82 1.36 28.66 10.43
C GLU A 82 -0.16 28.69 10.20
N GLY A 83 -0.91 28.66 11.29
CA GLY A 83 -2.38 28.66 11.29
C GLY A 83 -3.01 27.28 11.13
N PHE A 84 -2.24 26.24 10.80
CA PHE A 84 -2.73 24.87 10.74
C PHE A 84 -2.58 24.13 12.08
N ARG A 85 -3.48 23.20 12.31
CA ARG A 85 -3.50 22.32 13.49
C ARG A 85 -3.79 20.88 13.07
N ILE A 86 -3.27 19.92 13.84
CA ILE A 86 -3.54 18.50 13.68
C ILE A 86 -4.11 17.91 14.95
N ALA A 87 -5.02 16.96 14.80
CA ALA A 87 -5.58 16.18 15.90
C ALA A 87 -5.82 14.74 15.45
N VAL A 88 -5.82 13.77 16.37
CA VAL A 88 -6.36 12.44 16.09
C VAL A 88 -7.86 12.59 15.90
N TRP A 89 -8.34 12.29 14.69
CA TRP A 89 -9.77 12.32 14.37
C TRP A 89 -10.47 11.01 14.70
N ALA A 90 -9.80 9.88 14.38
CA ALA A 90 -10.22 8.54 14.75
C ALA A 90 -8.98 7.66 14.96
N SER A 91 -9.09 6.67 15.84
CA SER A 91 -8.05 5.68 16.15
C SER A 91 -8.67 4.30 16.30
N GLY A 92 -7.84 3.26 16.49
CA GLY A 92 -8.35 1.89 16.57
C GLY A 92 -8.72 1.31 15.20
N LEU A 93 -8.02 1.77 14.13
CA LEU A 93 -8.18 1.29 12.76
C LEU A 93 -6.88 0.62 12.28
N PRO A 94 -6.53 -0.59 12.79
CA PRO A 94 -5.32 -1.28 12.35
C PRO A 94 -5.19 -1.30 10.83
N ASN A 95 -4.02 -0.89 10.32
CA ASN A 95 -3.72 -0.85 8.89
C ASN A 95 -4.65 0.07 8.07
N ALA A 96 -5.06 1.23 8.63
CA ALA A 96 -5.89 2.22 7.95
C ALA A 96 -5.22 2.76 6.68
N ARG A 97 -5.92 2.66 5.52
CA ARG A 97 -5.35 3.04 4.22
C ARG A 97 -6.29 3.96 3.43
N SER A 98 -6.71 3.57 2.23
CA SER A 98 -7.52 4.48 1.41
C SER A 98 -8.87 4.79 2.03
N MET A 99 -9.34 6.00 1.78
CA MET A 99 -10.53 6.59 2.39
C MET A 99 -11.53 7.06 1.35
N THR A 100 -12.82 6.89 1.64
CA THR A 100 -13.90 7.50 0.86
C THR A 100 -15.07 7.87 1.77
N PHE A 101 -15.71 9.00 1.51
CA PHE A 101 -16.93 9.38 2.22
C PHE A 101 -18.18 8.79 1.57
N GLY A 102 -19.09 8.32 2.38
CA GLY A 102 -20.47 8.11 2.02
C GLY A 102 -21.25 9.42 1.94
N ARG A 103 -22.50 9.32 1.48
CA ARG A 103 -23.38 10.49 1.31
C ARG A 103 -23.78 11.14 2.63
N ASN A 104 -23.91 10.34 3.70
CA ASN A 104 -24.34 10.81 5.02
C ASN A 104 -23.14 11.18 5.92
N GLY A 105 -21.93 11.26 5.36
CA GLY A 105 -20.72 11.63 6.10
C GLY A 105 -20.00 10.47 6.79
N THR A 106 -20.42 9.22 6.59
CA THR A 106 -19.68 8.06 7.04
C THR A 106 -18.35 7.98 6.28
N LEU A 107 -17.21 7.93 6.98
CA LEU A 107 -15.92 7.68 6.36
C LEU A 107 -15.67 6.17 6.29
N PHE A 108 -15.54 5.62 5.09
CA PHE A 108 -15.11 4.24 4.87
C PHE A 108 -13.59 4.20 4.71
N VAL A 109 -12.95 3.23 5.37
CA VAL A 109 -11.48 3.10 5.40
C VAL A 109 -11.09 1.68 5.04
N GLY A 110 -10.33 1.54 3.96
CA GLY A 110 -9.80 0.25 3.49
C GLY A 110 -8.53 -0.16 4.22
N THR A 111 -8.12 -1.41 4.04
CA THR A 111 -6.89 -1.96 4.61
C THR A 111 -6.15 -2.81 3.58
N ARG A 112 -4.89 -3.13 3.85
CA ARG A 112 -4.10 -4.01 2.98
C ARG A 112 -3.87 -5.39 3.59
N PHE A 113 -3.52 -5.47 4.87
CA PHE A 113 -3.06 -6.72 5.49
C PHE A 113 -4.05 -7.34 6.47
N VAL A 114 -4.93 -6.54 7.09
CA VAL A 114 -5.89 -7.07 8.06
C VAL A 114 -7.20 -7.55 7.44
N GLY A 115 -7.39 -7.33 6.12
CA GLY A 115 -8.53 -7.85 5.38
C GLY A 115 -9.89 -7.28 5.80
N SER A 116 -9.91 -6.06 6.33
CA SER A 116 -11.10 -5.40 6.85
C SER A 116 -11.38 -4.08 6.13
N VAL A 117 -12.64 -3.67 6.14
CA VAL A 117 -13.06 -2.30 5.82
C VAL A 117 -13.73 -1.74 7.07
N TYR A 118 -13.32 -0.53 7.47
CA TYR A 118 -13.93 0.17 8.60
C TYR A 118 -14.95 1.20 8.12
N ALA A 119 -15.92 1.48 8.97
CA ALA A 119 -16.80 2.65 8.87
C ALA A 119 -16.60 3.52 10.11
N VAL A 120 -16.30 4.80 9.90
CA VAL A 120 -16.16 5.80 10.97
C VAL A 120 -17.33 6.75 10.87
N VAL A 121 -18.18 6.74 11.91
CA VAL A 121 -19.37 7.60 12.01
C VAL A 121 -19.07 8.76 12.93
N ASP A 122 -19.25 9.96 12.41
CA ASP A 122 -19.11 11.19 13.21
C ASP A 122 -20.33 11.37 14.12
N LYS A 123 -20.11 11.39 15.43
CA LYS A 123 -21.13 11.64 16.47
C LYS A 123 -20.96 13.04 17.10
N GLY A 124 -20.27 13.94 16.41
CA GLY A 124 -19.95 15.27 16.92
C GLY A 124 -18.73 15.27 17.82
N THR A 125 -18.87 14.94 19.10
CA THR A 125 -17.78 14.95 20.09
C THR A 125 -16.92 13.68 20.04
N ALA A 126 -17.41 12.59 19.46
CA ALA A 126 -16.74 11.30 19.36
C ALA A 126 -16.83 10.71 17.95
N ARG A 127 -15.99 9.74 17.65
CA ARG A 127 -16.01 8.94 16.42
C ARG A 127 -16.32 7.50 16.79
N GLU A 128 -17.41 6.97 16.23
CA GLU A 128 -17.73 5.55 16.36
C GLU A 128 -17.03 4.80 15.23
N VAL A 129 -16.09 3.92 15.57
CA VAL A 129 -15.36 3.06 14.62
C VAL A 129 -15.99 1.68 14.60
N LYS A 130 -16.44 1.26 13.43
CA LYS A 130 -17.02 -0.09 13.21
C LYS A 130 -16.12 -0.87 12.25
N THR A 131 -15.83 -2.13 12.57
CA THR A 131 -15.30 -3.04 11.56
C THR A 131 -16.47 -3.52 10.70
N LEU A 132 -16.65 -2.85 9.57
CA LEU A 132 -17.81 -3.03 8.69
C LEU A 132 -17.75 -4.37 7.93
N LEU A 133 -16.61 -4.66 7.31
CA LEU A 133 -16.39 -5.88 6.53
C LEU A 133 -15.13 -6.58 7.01
N LYS A 134 -15.08 -7.93 6.91
CA LYS A 134 -13.97 -8.78 7.33
C LYS A 134 -13.71 -9.89 6.31
N GLY A 135 -12.49 -10.48 6.36
CA GLY A 135 -12.15 -11.64 5.55
C GLY A 135 -11.96 -11.35 4.07
N LEU A 136 -11.75 -10.08 3.71
CA LEU A 136 -11.50 -9.65 2.34
C LEU A 136 -10.01 -9.73 1.99
N HIS A 137 -9.70 -9.93 0.71
CA HIS A 137 -8.33 -10.05 0.23
C HIS A 137 -7.75 -8.67 -0.13
N ARG A 138 -7.05 -8.04 0.83
CA ARG A 138 -6.41 -6.72 0.68
C ARG A 138 -7.36 -5.62 0.18
N PRO A 139 -8.49 -5.37 0.88
CA PRO A 139 -9.54 -4.45 0.44
C PRO A 139 -9.11 -2.98 0.59
N ASN A 140 -8.07 -2.56 -0.13
CA ASN A 140 -7.53 -1.21 -0.02
C ASN A 140 -8.37 -0.20 -0.81
N GLY A 141 -8.80 -0.53 -2.04
CA GLY A 141 -9.49 0.41 -2.91
C GLY A 141 -10.96 0.57 -2.57
N LEU A 142 -11.39 1.81 -2.33
CA LEU A 142 -12.77 2.13 -1.99
C LEU A 142 -13.30 3.25 -2.89
N ALA A 143 -14.56 3.13 -3.30
CA ALA A 143 -15.32 4.22 -3.92
C ALA A 143 -16.79 4.16 -3.47
N PHE A 144 -17.45 5.31 -3.48
CA PHE A 144 -18.87 5.41 -3.10
C PHE A 144 -19.66 6.04 -4.24
N LYS A 145 -20.74 5.38 -4.64
CA LYS A 145 -21.62 5.86 -5.73
C LYS A 145 -23.07 5.44 -5.43
N ASN A 146 -23.98 6.39 -5.50
CA ASN A 146 -25.43 6.14 -5.42
C ASN A 146 -25.89 5.31 -4.19
N GLY A 147 -25.26 5.54 -3.03
CA GLY A 147 -25.60 4.81 -1.79
C GLY A 147 -24.89 3.47 -1.64
N ALA A 148 -24.11 3.03 -2.62
CA ALA A 148 -23.37 1.79 -2.59
C ALA A 148 -21.87 2.05 -2.33
N LEU A 149 -21.24 1.19 -1.52
CA LEU A 149 -19.80 1.12 -1.32
C LEU A 149 -19.23 0.08 -2.27
N TYR A 150 -18.27 0.50 -3.08
CA TYR A 150 -17.47 -0.39 -3.92
C TYR A 150 -16.15 -0.68 -3.22
N VAL A 151 -15.76 -1.95 -3.20
CA VAL A 151 -14.53 -2.43 -2.55
C VAL A 151 -13.72 -3.22 -3.56
N ALA A 152 -12.50 -2.78 -3.83
CA ALA A 152 -11.57 -3.50 -4.68
C ALA A 152 -10.64 -4.38 -3.84
N GLU A 153 -10.73 -5.68 -4.05
CA GLU A 153 -9.76 -6.68 -3.61
C GLU A 153 -8.64 -6.84 -4.65
N VAL A 154 -7.72 -7.76 -4.45
CA VAL A 154 -6.65 -8.03 -5.42
C VAL A 154 -7.23 -8.44 -6.77
N SER A 155 -8.19 -9.38 -6.80
CA SER A 155 -8.65 -10.03 -8.03
C SER A 155 -10.09 -9.71 -8.43
N ARG A 156 -10.83 -8.91 -7.62
CA ARG A 156 -12.24 -8.61 -7.90
C ARG A 156 -12.66 -7.26 -7.31
N ILE A 157 -13.77 -6.75 -7.81
CA ILE A 157 -14.46 -5.56 -7.31
C ILE A 157 -15.86 -5.97 -6.84
N LEU A 158 -16.18 -5.62 -5.61
CA LEU A 158 -17.43 -5.90 -4.94
C LEU A 158 -18.24 -4.62 -4.74
N ARG A 159 -19.57 -4.73 -4.74
CA ARG A 159 -20.51 -3.65 -4.43
C ARG A 159 -21.41 -4.04 -3.27
N TYR A 160 -21.55 -3.16 -2.30
CA TYR A 160 -22.43 -3.30 -1.13
C TYR A 160 -23.49 -2.20 -1.19
N ASP A 161 -24.73 -2.58 -1.56
CA ASP A 161 -25.83 -1.65 -1.77
C ASP A 161 -26.40 -1.11 -0.46
N SER A 162 -26.81 0.17 -0.46
CA SER A 162 -27.44 0.86 0.69
C SER A 162 -26.61 0.76 1.98
N ILE A 163 -25.29 0.80 1.86
CA ILE A 163 -24.35 0.44 2.93
C ILE A 163 -24.48 1.33 4.17
N GLU A 164 -24.72 2.65 4.02
CA GLU A 164 -24.80 3.58 5.14
C GLU A 164 -26.00 3.33 6.06
N SER A 165 -27.06 2.71 5.56
CA SER A 165 -28.23 2.30 6.36
C SER A 165 -28.05 0.92 7.00
N ARG A 166 -26.96 0.21 6.71
CA ARG A 166 -26.72 -1.19 7.07
C ARG A 166 -25.34 -1.42 7.70
N LEU A 167 -24.81 -0.44 8.41
CA LEU A 167 -23.47 -0.50 9.03
C LEU A 167 -23.34 -1.62 10.08
N ASP A 168 -24.42 -2.06 10.71
CA ASP A 168 -24.42 -3.12 11.72
C ASP A 168 -24.68 -4.52 11.11
N SER A 169 -25.24 -4.55 9.91
CA SER A 169 -25.54 -5.78 9.16
C SER A 169 -25.37 -5.53 7.66
N PRO A 170 -24.13 -5.47 7.18
CA PRO A 170 -23.85 -5.22 5.77
C PRO A 170 -24.55 -6.25 4.86
N PRO A 171 -25.01 -5.84 3.68
CA PRO A 171 -25.63 -6.77 2.73
C PRO A 171 -24.57 -7.72 2.16
N GLU A 172 -25.02 -8.84 1.58
CA GLU A 172 -24.17 -9.67 0.72
C GLU A 172 -23.66 -8.83 -0.46
N PRO A 173 -22.39 -8.99 -0.86
CA PRO A 173 -21.83 -8.23 -1.96
C PRO A 173 -22.33 -8.69 -3.32
N VAL A 174 -22.51 -7.74 -4.21
CA VAL A 174 -22.65 -8.01 -5.64
C VAL A 174 -21.28 -7.96 -6.28
N VAL A 175 -20.90 -8.99 -7.05
CA VAL A 175 -19.66 -9.01 -7.81
C VAL A 175 -19.83 -8.10 -9.03
N VAL A 176 -19.02 -7.04 -9.10
CA VAL A 176 -18.98 -6.11 -10.24
C VAL A 176 -18.04 -6.62 -11.32
N PHE A 177 -16.87 -7.12 -10.90
CA PHE A 177 -15.84 -7.67 -11.78
C PHE A 177 -14.94 -8.64 -11.00
N ASP A 178 -14.61 -9.82 -11.53
CA ASP A 178 -13.85 -10.87 -10.83
C ASP A 178 -12.68 -11.48 -11.63
N ALA A 179 -12.35 -10.86 -12.77
CA ALA A 179 -11.30 -11.33 -13.67
C ALA A 179 -10.02 -10.45 -13.62
N LEU A 180 -9.75 -9.78 -12.49
CA LEU A 180 -8.48 -9.05 -12.30
C LEU A 180 -7.33 -10.05 -12.03
N PRO A 181 -6.07 -9.67 -12.35
CA PRO A 181 -4.90 -10.47 -12.01
C PRO A 181 -4.83 -10.76 -10.51
N LYS A 182 -4.27 -11.93 -10.15
CA LYS A 182 -4.20 -12.44 -8.77
C LYS A 182 -2.85 -12.19 -8.10
N ASP A 183 -1.93 -11.50 -8.77
CA ASP A 183 -0.59 -11.25 -8.28
C ASP A 183 -0.62 -10.40 -7.02
N GLU A 184 0.15 -10.82 -6.02
CA GLU A 184 0.24 -10.16 -4.71
C GLU A 184 1.12 -8.90 -4.75
N ALA A 185 2.20 -8.94 -5.57
CA ALA A 185 3.08 -7.80 -5.76
C ALA A 185 2.32 -6.69 -6.50
N HIS A 186 2.24 -5.49 -5.87
CA HIS A 186 1.46 -4.35 -6.35
C HIS A 186 -0.01 -4.69 -6.71
N GLY A 187 -0.52 -5.79 -6.13
CA GLY A 187 -1.84 -6.34 -6.46
C GLY A 187 -3.01 -5.61 -5.80
N TRP A 188 -2.79 -5.01 -4.61
CA TRP A 188 -3.84 -4.23 -3.94
C TRP A 188 -4.20 -3.00 -4.77
N LYS A 189 -5.48 -2.69 -4.86
CA LYS A 189 -5.98 -1.58 -5.67
C LYS A 189 -6.09 -0.30 -4.83
N PHE A 190 -5.80 0.85 -5.43
CA PHE A 190 -6.45 2.10 -5.06
C PHE A 190 -7.61 2.30 -6.03
N MET A 191 -8.71 2.90 -5.59
CA MET A 191 -9.87 3.08 -6.46
C MET A 191 -10.49 4.46 -6.25
N THR A 192 -10.91 5.10 -7.34
CA THR A 192 -11.67 6.35 -7.31
C THR A 192 -12.80 6.33 -8.32
N LEU A 193 -13.84 7.11 -8.07
CA LEU A 193 -14.96 7.30 -9.00
C LEU A 193 -14.60 8.41 -10.00
N GLY A 194 -14.65 8.10 -11.28
CA GLY A 194 -14.44 9.08 -12.34
C GLY A 194 -15.66 9.98 -12.56
N PRO A 195 -15.44 11.15 -13.18
CA PRO A 195 -16.51 12.07 -13.53
C PRO A 195 -17.50 11.52 -14.58
N ASP A 196 -17.12 10.44 -15.23
CA ASP A 196 -17.94 9.65 -16.16
C ASP A 196 -18.76 8.54 -15.48
N GLY A 197 -18.58 8.39 -14.16
CA GLY A 197 -19.28 7.39 -13.36
C GLY A 197 -18.63 6.00 -13.38
N TRP A 198 -17.45 5.84 -14.02
CA TRP A 198 -16.66 4.61 -13.99
C TRP A 198 -15.74 4.56 -12.76
N LEU A 199 -15.37 3.35 -12.36
CA LEU A 199 -14.41 3.12 -11.29
C LEU A 199 -13.01 2.99 -11.89
N TYR A 200 -12.09 3.87 -11.48
CA TYR A 200 -10.69 3.90 -11.92
C TYR A 200 -9.79 3.29 -10.87
N PHE A 201 -8.85 2.46 -11.29
CA PHE A 201 -7.90 1.79 -10.39
C PHE A 201 -6.63 1.36 -11.14
N GLN A 202 -5.57 1.08 -10.41
CA GLN A 202 -4.35 0.53 -11.01
C GLN A 202 -4.38 -1.00 -11.05
N ILE A 203 -3.67 -1.56 -12.03
CA ILE A 203 -3.19 -2.94 -12.06
C ILE A 203 -1.67 -2.86 -12.12
N GLY A 204 -0.99 -2.98 -10.97
CA GLY A 204 0.45 -2.77 -10.88
C GLY A 204 1.27 -3.86 -11.55
N SER A 205 2.56 -3.64 -11.70
CA SER A 205 3.52 -4.65 -12.18
C SER A 205 3.59 -5.83 -11.19
N PRO A 206 3.62 -7.08 -11.65
CA PRO A 206 3.67 -8.25 -10.76
C PRO A 206 5.06 -8.47 -10.12
N GLY A 207 5.99 -7.53 -10.28
CA GLY A 207 7.32 -7.55 -9.68
C GLY A 207 7.96 -6.18 -9.67
N ASN A 208 9.20 -6.11 -9.16
CA ASN A 208 9.95 -4.85 -9.11
C ASN A 208 10.26 -4.33 -10.52
N ILE A 209 10.86 -5.19 -11.35
CA ILE A 209 11.23 -4.86 -12.73
C ILE A 209 11.14 -6.13 -13.61
N LEU A 210 10.39 -6.06 -14.68
CA LEU A 210 10.20 -7.10 -15.68
C LEU A 210 9.39 -6.52 -16.84
N ILE A 211 9.35 -7.21 -17.97
CA ILE A 211 8.34 -6.93 -19.02
C ILE A 211 6.99 -7.43 -18.47
N PRO A 212 6.05 -6.54 -18.15
CA PRO A 212 4.79 -6.95 -17.54
C PRO A 212 3.87 -7.64 -18.57
N PRO A 213 3.01 -8.57 -18.12
CA PRO A 213 1.89 -9.02 -18.96
C PRO A 213 1.04 -7.84 -19.41
N VAL A 214 0.38 -7.95 -20.55
CA VAL A 214 -0.45 -6.88 -21.14
C VAL A 214 -1.56 -6.35 -20.21
N THR A 215 -1.97 -7.16 -19.24
CA THR A 215 -3.00 -6.81 -18.24
C THR A 215 -2.46 -6.02 -17.05
N HIS A 216 -1.15 -5.77 -16.97
CA HIS A 216 -0.48 -5.15 -15.83
C HIS A 216 0.16 -3.81 -16.19
N ALA A 217 0.76 -3.15 -15.20
CA ALA A 217 1.47 -1.88 -15.32
C ALA A 217 0.61 -0.80 -15.99
N GLN A 218 -0.62 -0.64 -15.53
CA GLN A 218 -1.61 0.27 -16.13
C GLN A 218 -2.55 0.90 -15.10
N ILE A 219 -3.16 2.00 -15.49
CA ILE A 219 -4.42 2.46 -14.91
C ILE A 219 -5.55 1.95 -15.79
N ALA A 220 -6.50 1.27 -15.17
CA ALA A 220 -7.70 0.74 -15.81
C ALA A 220 -8.95 1.40 -15.21
N ARG A 221 -10.08 1.26 -15.91
CA ARG A 221 -11.40 1.61 -15.40
C ARG A 221 -12.41 0.51 -15.68
N VAL A 222 -13.40 0.38 -14.84
CA VAL A 222 -14.51 -0.56 -15.04
C VAL A 222 -15.84 0.17 -14.97
N ASP A 223 -16.74 -0.15 -15.89
CA ASP A 223 -18.15 0.27 -15.81
C ASP A 223 -18.83 -0.51 -14.68
N PRO A 224 -19.25 0.14 -13.59
CA PRO A 224 -19.81 -0.56 -12.44
C PRO A 224 -21.17 -1.24 -12.69
N GLU A 225 -21.86 -0.87 -13.76
CA GLU A 225 -23.16 -1.43 -14.11
C GLU A 225 -23.04 -2.60 -15.10
N ARG A 226 -22.08 -2.54 -16.03
CA ARG A 226 -21.92 -3.53 -17.10
C ARG A 226 -20.74 -4.49 -16.89
N GLY A 227 -19.85 -4.20 -15.94
CA GLY A 227 -18.63 -5.01 -15.72
C GLY A 227 -17.64 -4.95 -16.90
N VAL A 228 -17.64 -3.90 -17.70
CA VAL A 228 -16.72 -3.73 -18.84
C VAL A 228 -15.43 -3.06 -18.35
N LEU A 229 -14.30 -3.73 -18.56
CA LEU A 229 -12.97 -3.24 -18.21
C LEU A 229 -12.30 -2.57 -19.43
N GLU A 230 -11.66 -1.41 -19.21
CA GLU A 230 -10.85 -0.71 -20.21
C GLU A 230 -9.52 -0.24 -19.61
N THR A 231 -8.44 -0.33 -20.41
CA THR A 231 -7.18 0.36 -20.13
C THR A 231 -7.31 1.84 -20.40
N VAL A 232 -6.86 2.67 -19.48
CA VAL A 232 -6.80 4.13 -19.63
C VAL A 232 -5.41 4.57 -20.08
N VAL A 233 -4.37 4.16 -19.35
CA VAL A 233 -2.96 4.43 -19.67
C VAL A 233 -2.11 3.22 -19.30
N SER A 234 -0.92 3.11 -19.87
CA SER A 234 0.04 2.02 -19.68
C SER A 234 1.40 2.55 -19.19
N GLY A 235 2.35 1.63 -18.95
CA GLY A 235 3.70 2.00 -18.51
C GLY A 235 3.75 2.56 -17.08
N VAL A 236 2.83 2.14 -16.19
CA VAL A 236 2.71 2.57 -14.81
C VAL A 236 3.07 1.41 -13.86
N ARG A 237 4.23 1.49 -13.19
CA ARG A 237 4.70 0.39 -12.34
C ARG A 237 3.78 0.09 -11.15
N ASN A 238 3.51 1.10 -10.33
CA ASN A 238 2.70 0.95 -9.11
C ASN A 238 2.11 2.29 -8.69
N SER A 239 0.86 2.53 -9.02
CA SER A 239 0.10 3.70 -8.58
C SER A 239 -0.78 3.32 -7.38
N VAL A 240 -0.75 4.11 -6.31
CA VAL A 240 -1.58 3.89 -5.11
C VAL A 240 -2.33 5.17 -4.72
N GLY A 241 -2.47 6.10 -5.63
CA GLY A 241 -3.23 7.33 -5.44
C GLY A 241 -3.62 7.95 -6.75
N MET A 242 -4.86 8.34 -6.88
CA MET A 242 -5.36 9.06 -8.07
C MET A 242 -6.59 9.91 -7.72
N ASP A 243 -6.73 11.01 -8.44
CA ASP A 243 -7.88 11.89 -8.34
C ASP A 243 -8.10 12.65 -9.65
N PHE A 244 -9.26 13.26 -9.80
CA PHE A 244 -9.60 14.06 -10.97
C PHE A 244 -9.48 15.54 -10.66
N HIS A 245 -8.80 16.28 -11.54
CA HIS A 245 -8.72 17.73 -11.43
C HIS A 245 -10.12 18.35 -11.40
N PRO A 246 -10.46 19.16 -10.39
CA PRO A 246 -11.84 19.59 -10.16
C PRO A 246 -12.43 20.45 -11.29
N VAL A 247 -11.59 21.10 -12.10
CA VAL A 247 -12.01 21.97 -13.22
C VAL A 247 -11.85 21.27 -14.55
N THR A 248 -10.64 20.76 -14.89
CA THR A 248 -10.37 20.15 -16.20
C THR A 248 -10.90 18.73 -16.33
N ARG A 249 -11.19 18.07 -15.20
CA ARG A 249 -11.66 16.67 -15.11
C ARG A 249 -10.64 15.65 -15.60
N GLU A 250 -9.40 16.04 -15.79
CA GLU A 250 -8.30 15.16 -16.13
C GLU A 250 -7.90 14.29 -14.95
N LEU A 251 -7.55 13.05 -15.24
CA LEU A 251 -7.02 12.11 -14.24
C LEU A 251 -5.59 12.49 -13.89
N TRP A 252 -5.29 12.52 -12.59
CA TRP A 252 -3.94 12.61 -12.04
C TRP A 252 -3.67 11.43 -11.13
N PHE A 253 -2.43 10.94 -11.12
CA PHE A 253 -2.06 9.82 -10.27
C PHE A 253 -0.58 9.86 -9.86
N THR A 254 -0.28 9.28 -8.71
CA THR A 254 1.08 9.04 -8.21
C THR A 254 1.60 7.71 -8.73
N ASN A 255 2.93 7.57 -8.90
CA ASN A 255 3.55 6.32 -9.30
C ASN A 255 4.85 6.09 -8.55
N ASN A 256 4.99 4.92 -7.96
CA ASN A 256 6.19 4.44 -7.29
C ASN A 256 7.14 3.82 -8.33
N GLY A 257 8.35 4.38 -8.46
CA GLY A 257 9.40 3.90 -9.34
C GLY A 257 9.97 2.54 -8.93
N ARG A 258 10.86 1.96 -9.78
CA ARG A 258 11.50 0.68 -9.46
C ARG A 258 12.49 0.81 -8.30
N ASP A 259 12.66 -0.26 -7.56
CA ASP A 259 13.67 -0.38 -6.51
C ASP A 259 15.03 -0.77 -7.11
N TRP A 260 16.09 -0.52 -6.37
CA TRP A 260 17.44 -1.03 -6.62
C TRP A 260 18.21 -0.46 -7.82
N MET A 261 17.77 0.67 -8.43
CA MET A 261 18.62 1.41 -9.35
C MET A 261 19.71 2.22 -8.62
N GLY A 262 19.35 2.82 -7.50
CA GLY A 262 20.27 3.59 -6.64
C GLY A 262 19.55 4.27 -5.49
N GLU A 263 20.30 4.92 -4.60
CA GLU A 263 19.79 5.72 -3.48
C GLU A 263 18.92 6.89 -3.96
N ASP A 264 19.39 7.58 -5.03
CA ASP A 264 18.81 8.84 -5.50
C ASP A 264 18.09 8.71 -6.85
N VAL A 265 17.90 7.48 -7.34
CA VAL A 265 17.22 7.18 -8.60
C VAL A 265 16.48 5.85 -8.55
N PRO A 266 15.34 5.74 -9.29
CA PRO A 266 14.62 6.83 -9.94
C PRO A 266 13.80 7.65 -8.94
N ASN A 267 13.42 8.85 -9.34
CA ASN A 267 12.37 9.58 -8.64
C ASN A 267 11.03 8.86 -8.79
N ASP A 268 10.24 8.88 -7.74
CA ASP A 268 8.80 8.66 -7.82
C ASP A 268 8.14 9.84 -8.53
N THR A 269 6.94 9.67 -9.06
CA THR A 269 6.37 10.64 -10.01
C THR A 269 4.90 10.92 -9.79
N LEU A 270 4.49 12.13 -10.17
CA LEU A 270 3.11 12.55 -10.34
C LEU A 270 2.81 12.69 -11.84
N HIS A 271 1.73 12.09 -12.28
CA HIS A 271 1.32 12.07 -13.69
C HIS A 271 0.02 12.81 -13.92
N ARG A 272 -0.12 13.44 -15.08
CA ARG A 272 -1.34 14.04 -15.62
C ARG A 272 -1.73 13.31 -16.88
N VAL A 273 -2.97 12.87 -16.98
CA VAL A 273 -3.50 12.17 -18.16
C VAL A 273 -4.32 13.17 -18.98
N THR A 274 -3.76 13.60 -20.08
CA THR A 274 -4.41 14.54 -20.99
C THR A 274 -5.28 13.85 -22.05
N HIS A 275 -5.00 12.56 -22.32
CA HIS A 275 -5.78 11.73 -23.23
C HIS A 275 -5.61 10.24 -22.90
N LYS A 276 -6.60 9.43 -23.29
CA LYS A 276 -6.54 7.96 -23.16
C LYS A 276 -5.45 7.39 -24.08
N GLY A 277 -4.72 6.37 -23.59
CA GLY A 277 -3.69 5.66 -24.35
C GLY A 277 -2.26 6.17 -24.13
N MET A 278 -2.03 7.17 -23.27
CA MET A 278 -0.68 7.56 -22.84
C MET A 278 0.09 6.37 -22.27
N ASN A 279 1.42 6.38 -22.49
CA ASN A 279 2.34 5.36 -22.00
C ASN A 279 3.50 6.02 -21.23
N PHE A 280 3.62 5.76 -19.94
CA PHE A 280 4.59 6.40 -19.06
C PHE A 280 5.92 5.64 -18.90
N GLY A 281 6.20 4.66 -19.77
CA GLY A 281 7.53 4.15 -20.04
C GLY A 281 7.96 2.89 -19.28
N PHE A 282 7.35 2.52 -18.15
CA PHE A 282 7.75 1.30 -17.44
C PHE A 282 7.57 0.05 -18.33
N PRO A 283 8.55 -0.86 -18.40
CA PRO A 283 9.79 -0.94 -17.63
C PRO A 283 11.01 -0.27 -18.30
N PHE A 284 10.88 0.37 -19.43
CA PHE A 284 11.97 0.83 -20.29
C PHE A 284 12.56 2.19 -19.88
N CYS A 285 11.70 3.11 -19.45
CA CYS A 285 12.06 4.46 -19.02
C CYS A 285 11.39 4.79 -17.69
N HIS A 286 12.16 5.38 -16.77
CA HIS A 286 11.73 5.83 -15.46
C HIS A 286 11.74 7.35 -15.40
N GLN A 287 10.86 7.95 -14.58
CA GLN A 287 10.80 9.39 -14.31
C GLN A 287 10.80 10.31 -15.55
N GLY A 288 10.57 9.74 -16.76
CA GLY A 288 10.48 10.46 -18.02
C GLY A 288 11.81 10.72 -18.75
N ASP A 289 12.96 10.50 -18.12
CA ASP A 289 14.28 10.80 -18.69
C ASP A 289 15.41 9.84 -18.29
N LEU A 290 15.10 8.75 -17.57
CA LEU A 290 16.08 7.77 -17.11
C LEU A 290 15.77 6.41 -17.73
N LEU A 291 16.59 5.96 -18.67
CA LEU A 291 16.48 4.61 -19.23
C LEU A 291 16.80 3.56 -18.17
N ASP A 292 16.08 2.45 -18.22
CA ASP A 292 16.38 1.28 -17.40
C ASP A 292 17.70 0.63 -17.85
N ASP A 293 18.56 0.23 -16.90
CA ASP A 293 19.88 -0.34 -17.17
C ASP A 293 19.81 -1.65 -17.99
N GLU A 294 18.73 -2.42 -17.78
CA GLU A 294 18.52 -3.73 -18.40
C GLU A 294 17.53 -3.65 -19.57
N PHE A 295 16.35 -3.08 -19.33
CA PHE A 295 15.23 -3.07 -20.27
C PHE A 295 15.25 -1.89 -21.23
N GLY A 296 15.95 -0.80 -20.89
CA GLY A 296 16.01 0.43 -21.70
C GLY A 296 16.98 0.38 -22.88
N LYS A 297 17.75 -0.71 -23.06
CA LYS A 297 18.74 -0.83 -24.13
C LYS A 297 18.08 -0.72 -25.51
N GLY A 298 18.60 0.18 -26.34
CA GLY A 298 18.07 0.43 -27.69
C GLY A 298 16.76 1.21 -27.72
N ARG A 299 16.32 1.77 -26.60
CA ARG A 299 15.12 2.60 -26.48
C ARG A 299 15.51 4.09 -26.23
N SER A 300 14.52 4.94 -26.30
CA SER A 300 14.62 6.36 -25.91
C SER A 300 13.44 6.71 -25.01
N CYS A 301 13.68 7.50 -23.95
CA CYS A 301 12.60 8.02 -23.12
C CYS A 301 11.63 8.93 -23.89
N GLN A 302 12.04 9.47 -25.03
CA GLN A 302 11.17 10.27 -25.93
C GLN A 302 10.06 9.45 -26.59
N GLU A 303 10.12 8.12 -26.54
CA GLU A 303 9.04 7.22 -26.99
C GLU A 303 7.84 7.22 -26.05
N PHE A 304 7.98 7.78 -24.84
CA PHE A 304 7.02 7.70 -23.77
C PHE A 304 6.57 9.08 -23.28
N ASP A 305 5.40 9.11 -22.65
CA ASP A 305 4.88 10.32 -22.03
C ASP A 305 5.65 10.64 -20.73
N ALA A 306 6.03 11.90 -20.58
CA ALA A 306 6.74 12.35 -19.38
C ALA A 306 5.77 12.55 -18.18
N PRO A 307 6.23 12.39 -16.94
CA PRO A 307 5.46 12.76 -15.76
C PRO A 307 5.26 14.29 -15.69
N ALA A 308 4.21 14.71 -15.02
CA ALA A 308 3.98 16.11 -14.72
C ALA A 308 4.99 16.66 -13.70
N LEU A 309 5.46 15.82 -12.76
CA LEU A 309 6.40 16.22 -11.73
C LEU A 309 7.18 15.01 -11.19
N LYS A 310 8.46 15.21 -10.89
CA LYS A 310 9.30 14.29 -10.09
C LYS A 310 9.15 14.64 -8.60
N LEU A 311 8.80 13.63 -7.78
CA LEU A 311 8.53 13.80 -6.35
C LEU A 311 9.72 13.49 -5.44
N GLY A 312 10.88 13.18 -6.03
CA GLY A 312 12.04 12.69 -5.29
C GLY A 312 12.14 11.16 -5.26
N PRO A 313 13.34 10.63 -4.99
CA PRO A 313 13.60 9.21 -5.06
C PRO A 313 12.98 8.46 -3.87
N HIS A 314 12.21 7.42 -4.16
CA HIS A 314 11.70 6.47 -3.18
C HIS A 314 10.86 7.07 -2.03
N VAL A 315 10.20 8.22 -2.26
CA VAL A 315 9.31 8.84 -1.26
C VAL A 315 8.04 8.01 -1.01
N ALA A 316 7.77 7.03 -1.88
CA ALA A 316 6.59 6.18 -1.89
C ALA A 316 5.29 6.99 -1.85
N PRO A 317 5.00 7.82 -2.88
CA PRO A 317 3.78 8.61 -2.94
C PRO A 317 2.60 7.67 -3.14
N LEU A 318 1.65 7.72 -2.21
CA LEU A 318 0.45 6.91 -2.22
C LEU A 318 -0.76 7.79 -2.52
N GLY A 319 -1.74 7.87 -1.62
CA GLY A 319 -2.96 8.64 -1.85
C GLY A 319 -2.70 10.11 -2.16
N MET A 320 -3.45 10.63 -3.09
CA MET A 320 -3.42 12.05 -3.47
C MET A 320 -4.83 12.59 -3.64
N ARG A 321 -5.03 13.88 -3.35
CA ARG A 321 -6.30 14.57 -3.60
C ARG A 321 -6.07 16.00 -4.02
N PHE A 322 -6.92 16.48 -4.91
CA PHE A 322 -7.11 17.92 -5.12
C PHE A 322 -7.85 18.50 -3.93
N TYR A 323 -7.33 19.57 -3.35
CA TYR A 323 -8.01 20.25 -2.26
C TYR A 323 -9.17 21.11 -2.79
N THR A 324 -10.38 20.61 -2.61
CA THR A 324 -11.63 21.27 -3.02
C THR A 324 -12.35 21.96 -1.85
N GLY A 325 -11.79 21.82 -0.62
CA GLY A 325 -12.35 22.43 0.57
C GLY A 325 -12.28 23.97 0.58
N ARG A 326 -12.97 24.56 1.55
CA ARG A 326 -12.99 26.01 1.76
C ARG A 326 -12.45 26.43 3.13
N GLN A 327 -12.01 25.49 3.94
CA GLN A 327 -11.50 25.77 5.28
C GLN A 327 -10.07 26.32 5.24
N PHE A 328 -9.22 25.80 4.34
CA PHE A 328 -7.86 26.30 4.16
C PHE A 328 -7.86 27.63 3.38
N PRO A 329 -6.82 28.46 3.52
CA PRO A 329 -6.65 29.67 2.73
C PRO A 329 -6.81 29.44 1.22
N ALA A 330 -7.21 30.50 0.50
CA ALA A 330 -7.58 30.38 -0.91
C ALA A 330 -6.46 29.84 -1.81
N GLU A 331 -5.20 30.09 -1.45
CA GLU A 331 -4.01 29.61 -2.18
C GLU A 331 -3.78 28.09 -2.09
N TYR A 332 -4.53 27.40 -1.24
CA TYR A 332 -4.50 25.92 -1.18
C TYR A 332 -5.54 25.28 -2.12
N ARG A 333 -6.48 26.06 -2.62
CA ARG A 333 -7.57 25.51 -3.44
C ARG A 333 -7.05 24.99 -4.76
N ASN A 334 -7.53 23.81 -5.16
CA ASN A 334 -7.13 23.06 -6.35
C ASN A 334 -5.65 22.63 -6.38
N ASN A 335 -4.90 22.81 -5.29
CA ASN A 335 -3.60 22.19 -5.17
C ASN A 335 -3.73 20.71 -4.81
N ILE A 336 -2.67 19.96 -5.05
CA ILE A 336 -2.63 18.53 -4.75
C ILE A 336 -1.95 18.32 -3.41
N PHE A 337 -2.58 17.53 -2.53
CA PHE A 337 -1.94 16.94 -1.36
C PHE A 337 -1.61 15.50 -1.65
N ILE A 338 -0.42 15.04 -1.24
CA ILE A 338 0.09 13.69 -1.47
C ILE A 338 0.56 13.12 -0.14
N ALA A 339 0.10 11.93 0.21
CA ALA A 339 0.63 11.15 1.31
C ALA A 339 1.89 10.41 0.84
N GLU A 340 3.04 10.73 1.40
CA GLU A 340 4.31 10.06 1.13
C GLU A 340 4.61 9.06 2.24
N HIS A 341 4.44 7.78 1.91
CA HIS A 341 4.54 6.67 2.86
C HIS A 341 5.98 6.42 3.35
N GLY A 342 6.96 6.88 2.58
CA GLY A 342 8.36 6.86 2.92
C GLY A 342 9.12 5.60 2.49
N SER A 343 10.42 5.81 2.26
CA SER A 343 11.34 4.83 1.70
C SER A 343 11.61 3.65 2.65
N TRP A 344 11.79 2.47 2.08
CA TRP A 344 12.31 1.29 2.76
C TRP A 344 13.66 0.84 2.18
N ASN A 345 13.97 1.25 0.94
CA ASN A 345 15.11 0.85 0.13
C ASN A 345 16.21 1.92 0.05
N ARG A 346 16.27 2.82 1.05
CA ARG A 346 17.28 3.86 1.20
C ARG A 346 17.96 3.76 2.56
N THR A 347 19.27 4.04 2.60
CA THR A 347 20.04 4.15 3.84
C THR A 347 19.68 5.41 4.62
N ARG A 348 19.42 6.53 3.92
CA ARG A 348 18.82 7.75 4.46
C ARG A 348 17.35 7.81 4.04
N LYS A 349 16.45 7.64 5.01
CA LYS A 349 15.03 7.63 4.76
C LYS A 349 14.52 8.95 4.20
N GLN A 350 13.54 8.88 3.30
CA GLN A 350 12.89 10.03 2.66
C GLN A 350 11.37 9.77 2.53
N GLY A 351 10.58 10.85 2.41
CA GLY A 351 9.12 10.80 2.51
C GLY A 351 8.67 10.84 3.98
N PHE A 352 7.70 10.03 4.38
CA PHE A 352 7.09 10.03 5.72
C PHE A 352 6.48 11.40 6.05
N ASN A 353 5.75 11.96 5.12
CA ASN A 353 5.12 13.27 5.26
C ASN A 353 3.87 13.37 4.39
N VAL A 354 3.15 14.47 4.52
CA VAL A 354 2.19 14.93 3.52
C VAL A 354 2.83 16.10 2.80
N SER A 355 2.88 16.05 1.48
CA SER A 355 3.40 17.12 0.64
C SER A 355 2.28 17.85 -0.10
N ARG A 356 2.57 19.06 -0.58
CA ARG A 356 1.70 19.90 -1.39
C ARG A 356 2.36 20.18 -2.74
N VAL A 357 1.60 20.00 -3.81
CA VAL A 357 1.97 20.46 -5.15
C VAL A 357 1.07 21.65 -5.51
N VAL A 358 1.69 22.80 -5.75
CA VAL A 358 1.00 24.01 -6.21
C VAL A 358 0.93 23.99 -7.72
N LEU A 359 -0.25 24.22 -8.26
CA LEU A 359 -0.49 24.33 -9.70
C LEU A 359 -0.70 25.78 -10.10
N ASP A 360 -0.24 26.16 -11.30
CA ASP A 360 -0.59 27.43 -11.95
C ASP A 360 -1.99 27.39 -12.56
N GLY A 361 -2.39 28.49 -13.21
CA GLY A 361 -3.68 28.61 -13.87
C GLY A 361 -3.91 27.64 -15.05
N ASP A 362 -2.83 27.10 -15.63
CA ASP A 362 -2.86 26.11 -16.70
C ASP A 362 -2.81 24.65 -16.17
N GLY A 363 -2.81 24.50 -14.84
CA GLY A 363 -2.69 23.20 -14.17
C GLY A 363 -1.29 22.60 -14.29
N ARG A 364 -0.22 23.41 -14.38
CA ARG A 364 1.16 22.92 -14.35
C ARG A 364 1.70 23.02 -12.93
N PRO A 365 2.45 21.99 -12.44
CA PRO A 365 3.15 22.09 -11.18
C PRO A 365 4.20 23.20 -11.19
N VAL A 366 4.08 24.15 -10.25
CA VAL A 366 5.04 25.26 -10.11
C VAL A 366 5.80 25.23 -8.78
N LYS A 367 5.32 24.46 -7.80
CA LYS A 367 5.99 24.27 -6.51
C LYS A 367 5.63 22.90 -5.94
N TYR A 368 6.60 22.25 -5.33
CA TYR A 368 6.44 21.03 -4.56
C TYR A 368 7.13 21.23 -3.21
N GLU A 369 6.38 21.06 -2.13
CA GLU A 369 6.84 21.37 -0.79
C GLU A 369 6.26 20.43 0.25
N PRO A 370 6.97 20.14 1.37
CA PRO A 370 6.39 19.45 2.50
C PRO A 370 5.30 20.30 3.15
N PHE A 371 4.21 19.63 3.59
CA PHE A 371 3.08 20.28 4.25
C PHE A 371 2.91 19.82 5.71
N ALA A 372 2.89 18.50 5.97
CA ALA A 372 2.87 17.95 7.32
C ALA A 372 4.05 17.01 7.48
N THR A 373 5.03 17.37 8.31
CA THR A 373 6.26 16.61 8.55
C THR A 373 6.37 16.20 10.00
N GLY A 374 7.36 15.33 10.34
CA GLY A 374 7.62 14.91 11.72
C GLY A 374 7.20 13.48 12.03
N PHE A 375 6.64 12.76 11.06
CA PHE A 375 6.41 11.30 11.18
C PHE A 375 7.72 10.51 11.22
N LEU A 376 8.78 11.06 10.63
CA LEU A 376 10.15 10.54 10.68
C LEU A 376 10.99 11.43 11.63
N GLN A 377 11.70 10.79 12.57
CA GLN A 377 12.65 11.42 13.48
C GLN A 377 14.01 10.76 13.29
N ALA A 378 14.99 11.48 12.72
CA ALA A 378 16.22 10.91 12.21
C ALA A 378 15.92 9.75 11.24
N GLU A 379 16.30 8.51 11.54
CA GLU A 379 16.03 7.33 10.69
C GLU A 379 14.91 6.42 11.28
N THR A 380 14.19 6.90 12.30
CA THR A 380 13.08 6.16 12.94
C THR A 380 11.75 6.87 12.69
N PHE A 381 10.78 6.15 12.15
CA PHE A 381 9.43 6.66 11.95
C PHE A 381 8.48 6.11 13.01
N TRP A 382 7.49 6.89 13.39
CA TRP A 382 6.39 6.48 14.27
C TRP A 382 5.06 6.39 13.54
N GLY A 383 4.94 7.04 12.38
CA GLY A 383 3.76 7.06 11.54
C GLY A 383 4.13 7.06 10.05
N ARG A 384 3.20 6.62 9.21
CA ARG A 384 3.36 6.56 7.76
C ARG A 384 2.06 7.00 7.07
N PRO A 385 1.98 8.23 6.56
CA PRO A 385 0.83 8.70 5.79
C PRO A 385 0.53 7.79 4.59
N VAL A 386 -0.74 7.43 4.39
CA VAL A 386 -1.16 6.54 3.30
C VAL A 386 -2.10 7.22 2.33
N ASP A 387 -3.14 7.87 2.80
CA ASP A 387 -4.12 8.56 1.96
C ASP A 387 -4.48 9.90 2.56
N VAL A 388 -4.93 10.79 1.72
CA VAL A 388 -5.47 12.09 2.10
C VAL A 388 -6.90 12.21 1.57
N GLN A 389 -7.80 12.81 2.35
CA GLN A 389 -9.20 12.98 1.98
C GLN A 389 -9.72 14.33 2.47
N VAL A 390 -10.42 15.07 1.62
CA VAL A 390 -11.07 16.32 2.04
C VAL A 390 -12.37 15.99 2.76
N ALA A 391 -12.46 16.42 4.02
CA ALA A 391 -13.66 16.24 4.83
C ALA A 391 -14.80 17.18 4.36
N PRO A 392 -16.07 16.87 4.66
CA PRO A 392 -17.21 17.70 4.26
C PRO A 392 -17.13 19.16 4.72
N ASP A 393 -16.48 19.43 5.85
CA ASP A 393 -16.26 20.77 6.39
C ASP A 393 -14.97 21.45 5.86
N GLY A 394 -14.25 20.79 4.96
CA GLY A 394 -13.07 21.32 4.30
C GLY A 394 -11.75 21.04 5.01
N ALA A 395 -11.71 20.32 6.13
CA ALA A 395 -10.47 19.86 6.72
C ALA A 395 -9.83 18.77 5.83
N LEU A 396 -8.53 18.53 6.01
CA LEU A 396 -7.83 17.43 5.37
C LEU A 396 -7.69 16.28 6.38
N LEU A 397 -8.20 15.11 6.02
CA LEU A 397 -7.95 13.86 6.76
C LEU A 397 -6.72 13.15 6.17
N VAL A 398 -5.94 12.52 7.04
CA VAL A 398 -4.74 11.75 6.67
C VAL A 398 -4.83 10.40 7.36
N SER A 399 -4.78 9.30 6.62
CA SER A 399 -4.71 7.96 7.20
C SER A 399 -3.25 7.54 7.43
N ASP A 400 -3.04 6.71 8.46
CA ASP A 400 -1.74 6.17 8.87
C ASP A 400 -1.88 4.68 9.18
N ASP A 401 -1.20 3.84 8.41
CA ASP A 401 -1.31 2.39 8.55
C ASP A 401 -0.39 1.78 9.63
N VAL A 402 0.54 2.57 10.17
CA VAL A 402 1.40 2.19 11.29
C VAL A 402 0.71 2.52 12.62
N ALA A 403 0.27 3.75 12.79
CA ALA A 403 -0.45 4.17 13.99
C ALA A 403 -1.89 3.62 14.05
N GLY A 404 -2.45 3.17 12.92
CA GLY A 404 -3.84 2.72 12.84
C GLY A 404 -4.83 3.84 13.17
N ALA A 405 -4.58 5.02 12.63
CA ALA A 405 -5.31 6.25 12.96
C ALA A 405 -5.64 7.08 11.72
N ILE A 406 -6.59 7.98 11.89
CA ILE A 406 -6.91 9.05 10.95
C ILE A 406 -6.65 10.38 11.66
N TYR A 407 -5.80 11.21 11.08
CA TYR A 407 -5.54 12.57 11.56
C TYR A 407 -6.44 13.56 10.83
N ARG A 408 -6.78 14.64 11.51
CA ARG A 408 -7.50 15.79 10.95
C ARG A 408 -6.60 17.01 10.98
N ILE A 409 -6.31 17.58 9.83
CA ILE A 409 -5.63 18.85 9.70
C ILE A 409 -6.68 19.93 9.39
N SER A 410 -6.70 20.99 10.18
CA SER A 410 -7.61 22.11 10.06
C SER A 410 -6.87 23.44 10.08
N TYR A 411 -7.50 24.51 9.59
CA TYR A 411 -6.96 25.88 9.57
C TYR A 411 -7.84 26.82 10.38
N GLY A 412 -7.21 27.79 11.06
CA GLY A 412 -7.90 28.75 11.89
C GLY A 412 -8.15 28.27 13.33
N LYS A 413 -9.03 29.02 14.05
CA LYS A 413 -9.35 28.76 15.47
C LYS A 413 -10.27 27.56 15.66
#